data_549cfa6b1118ed4fb261141c6cf34a4e
#
_entry.id   549cfa6b1118ed4fb261141c6cf34a4e
#
_cell.length_a   1.000
_cell.length_b   1.000
_cell.length_c   1.000
_cell.angle_alpha   90.00
_cell.angle_beta   90.00
_cell.angle_gamma   90.00
#
_symmetry.space_group_name_H-M   'P 1'
#
loop_
_entity.id
_entity.type
_entity.pdbx_description
1 polymer ?
#
loop_
_entity_poly.entity_id
_entity_poly.type
_entity_poly.pdbx_seq_one_letter_code
_entity_poly.pdbx_strand_id
1 'polypeptide(L)'
;MAANSFNPNFRRDILPGMYVYILTDKGETSEGIVAAVLGIAEHHSDGIKVRLQSGVVGRTKQIQIPKDNALKGIRAHQQLEVDLKVALTYDENDNLEYKGSFAFDSDHPEHPKKFLQHSVLKTIQAFANAEGGRLYIGIHDKTHEPLGLLGDYSFLPDGKRDADGFEIFLRGFLKGKFLIGTEIFNSVKIVVFQYKSQDVCFIDVEPSDMAFVIKKDVSD
;
A
#
# COMPACT_ATOMS: atom_id res chain seq x y z
N MET A 1 12.75 18.57 -25.24
CA MET A 1 11.96 17.90 -24.18
C MET A 1 12.67 16.59 -23.89
N ALA A 2 13.33 16.46 -22.73
CA ALA A 2 14.01 15.23 -22.36
C ALA A 2 12.94 14.14 -22.14
N ALA A 3 13.05 13.04 -22.88
CA ALA A 3 12.25 11.87 -22.61
C ALA A 3 12.54 11.43 -21.17
N ASN A 4 11.52 11.40 -20.32
CA ASN A 4 11.62 10.80 -18.98
C ASN A 4 11.94 9.32 -19.20
N SER A 5 13.21 8.97 -19.16
CA SER A 5 13.65 7.58 -19.26
C SER A 5 13.57 6.97 -17.85
N PHE A 6 12.55 6.14 -17.61
CA PHE A 6 12.48 5.32 -16.40
C PHE A 6 13.72 4.40 -16.33
N ASN A 7 14.35 4.36 -15.15
CA ASN A 7 15.57 3.57 -14.91
C ASN A 7 15.21 2.34 -14.06
N PRO A 8 15.45 1.10 -14.54
CA PRO A 8 15.10 -0.13 -13.84
C PRO A 8 15.85 -0.32 -12.50
N ASN A 9 16.88 0.47 -12.24
CA ASN A 9 17.69 0.41 -11.04
C ASN A 9 17.20 1.30 -9.90
N PHE A 10 16.24 2.19 -10.17
CA PHE A 10 15.67 3.07 -9.14
C PHE A 10 14.23 2.68 -8.82
N ARG A 11 13.95 2.52 -7.51
CA ARG A 11 12.63 2.15 -7.03
C ARG A 11 11.55 3.13 -7.46
N ARG A 12 11.83 4.44 -7.41
CA ARG A 12 10.92 5.52 -7.83
C ARG A 12 10.46 5.43 -9.28
N ASP A 13 11.23 4.73 -10.12
CA ASP A 13 10.97 4.60 -11.55
C ASP A 13 10.18 3.32 -11.89
N ILE A 14 9.92 2.44 -10.91
CA ILE A 14 9.17 1.20 -11.08
C ILE A 14 7.86 1.29 -10.32
N LEU A 15 6.75 1.27 -11.05
CA LEU A 15 5.41 1.34 -10.47
C LEU A 15 4.58 0.10 -10.83
N PRO A 16 3.67 -0.35 -9.95
CA PRO A 16 2.66 -1.32 -10.31
C PRO A 16 1.90 -0.87 -11.57
N GLY A 17 1.60 -1.81 -12.45
CA GLY A 17 0.99 -1.53 -13.76
C GLY A 17 1.99 -1.31 -14.89
N MET A 18 3.27 -1.09 -14.62
CA MET A 18 4.30 -1.02 -15.66
C MET A 18 4.61 -2.38 -16.27
N TYR A 19 4.88 -2.40 -17.57
CA TYR A 19 5.38 -3.59 -18.25
C TYR A 19 6.90 -3.61 -18.20
N VAL A 20 7.47 -4.70 -17.71
CA VAL A 20 8.90 -4.83 -17.48
C VAL A 20 9.45 -6.18 -17.93
N TYR A 21 10.74 -6.19 -18.26
CA TYR A 21 11.53 -7.41 -18.40
C TYR A 21 12.31 -7.62 -17.12
N ILE A 22 12.25 -8.83 -16.58
CA ILE A 22 12.90 -9.21 -15.32
C ILE A 22 13.84 -10.38 -15.53
N LEU A 23 14.86 -10.47 -14.66
CA LEU A 23 15.69 -11.65 -14.48
C LEU A 23 15.35 -12.30 -13.14
N THR A 24 14.93 -13.55 -13.17
CA THR A 24 14.61 -14.32 -11.97
C THR A 24 15.87 -14.73 -11.21
N ASP A 25 15.72 -15.11 -9.94
CA ASP A 25 16.85 -15.61 -9.13
C ASP A 25 17.45 -16.94 -9.69
N LYS A 26 16.73 -17.60 -10.62
CA LYS A 26 17.20 -18.78 -11.36
C LYS A 26 17.96 -18.45 -12.64
N GLY A 27 18.11 -17.17 -12.98
CA GLY A 27 18.76 -16.71 -14.21
C GLY A 27 17.86 -16.78 -15.46
N GLU A 28 16.57 -17.01 -15.31
CA GLU A 28 15.60 -17.03 -16.40
C GLU A 28 15.07 -15.61 -16.65
N THR A 29 14.87 -15.25 -17.92
CA THR A 29 14.18 -14.00 -18.28
C THR A 29 12.67 -14.21 -18.30
N SER A 30 11.93 -13.24 -17.80
CA SER A 30 10.47 -13.19 -17.88
C SER A 30 10.03 -11.76 -18.11
N GLU A 31 8.81 -11.57 -18.58
CA GLU A 31 8.24 -10.26 -18.82
C GLU A 31 6.77 -10.20 -18.38
N GLY A 32 6.29 -9.00 -18.10
CA GLY A 32 4.89 -8.81 -17.75
C GLY A 32 4.66 -7.53 -16.98
N ILE A 33 3.43 -7.38 -16.50
CA ILE A 33 2.97 -6.22 -15.74
C ILE A 33 3.41 -6.39 -14.28
N VAL A 34 4.01 -5.36 -13.70
CA VAL A 34 4.35 -5.29 -12.28
C VAL A 34 3.08 -5.30 -11.44
N ALA A 35 2.94 -6.30 -10.58
CA ALA A 35 1.90 -6.35 -9.54
C ALA A 35 2.36 -5.62 -8.28
N ALA A 36 3.63 -5.83 -7.87
CA ALA A 36 4.20 -5.23 -6.68
C ALA A 36 5.69 -4.97 -6.85
N VAL A 37 6.18 -3.89 -6.24
CA VAL A 37 7.61 -3.59 -6.08
C VAL A 37 8.07 -4.17 -4.75
N LEU A 38 9.04 -5.09 -4.80
CA LEU A 38 9.51 -5.83 -3.63
C LEU A 38 10.79 -5.21 -3.06
N GLY A 39 10.90 -5.25 -1.73
CA GLY A 39 12.04 -4.67 -1.00
C GLY A 39 11.93 -3.16 -0.85
N ILE A 40 12.85 -2.60 -0.08
CA ILE A 40 12.83 -1.20 0.40
C ILE A 40 13.98 -0.35 -0.16
N ALA A 41 14.93 -0.98 -0.86
CA ALA A 41 16.09 -0.27 -1.38
C ALA A 41 15.69 0.73 -2.47
N GLU A 42 16.10 1.98 -2.32
CA GLU A 42 15.90 3.06 -3.30
C GLU A 42 16.61 2.78 -4.64
N HIS A 43 17.76 2.12 -4.57
CA HIS A 43 18.60 1.80 -5.72
C HIS A 43 19.17 0.39 -5.59
N HIS A 44 19.22 -0.32 -6.71
CA HIS A 44 19.90 -1.62 -6.80
C HIS A 44 20.58 -1.76 -8.16
N SER A 45 21.88 -2.07 -8.18
CA SER A 45 22.69 -2.17 -9.40
C SER A 45 22.19 -3.22 -10.40
N ASP A 46 21.58 -4.30 -9.90
CA ASP A 46 21.02 -5.38 -10.73
C ASP A 46 19.53 -5.20 -11.06
N GLY A 47 18.97 -4.06 -10.77
CA GLY A 47 17.56 -3.75 -10.96
C GLY A 47 16.72 -3.95 -9.69
N ILE A 48 15.62 -3.25 -9.61
CA ILE A 48 14.65 -3.33 -8.52
C ILE A 48 13.91 -4.67 -8.59
N LYS A 49 13.75 -5.33 -7.44
CA LYS A 49 13.01 -6.60 -7.35
C LYS A 49 11.51 -6.34 -7.40
N VAL A 50 10.83 -7.06 -8.28
CA VAL A 50 9.38 -6.92 -8.50
C VAL A 50 8.70 -8.28 -8.56
N ARG A 51 7.38 -8.30 -8.31
CA ARG A 51 6.49 -9.41 -8.63
C ARG A 51 5.61 -9.01 -9.80
N LEU A 52 5.53 -9.85 -10.82
CA LEU A 52 4.62 -9.69 -11.95
C LEU A 52 3.22 -10.17 -11.58
N GLN A 53 2.20 -9.74 -12.34
CA GLN A 53 0.82 -10.24 -12.20
C GLN A 53 0.71 -11.75 -12.42
N SER A 54 1.64 -12.35 -13.17
CA SER A 54 1.76 -13.81 -13.31
C SER A 54 2.26 -14.51 -12.05
N GLY A 55 2.67 -13.77 -11.00
CA GLY A 55 3.28 -14.29 -9.78
C GLY A 55 4.81 -14.48 -9.87
N VAL A 56 5.41 -14.34 -11.06
CA VAL A 56 6.86 -14.47 -11.24
C VAL A 56 7.58 -13.32 -10.56
N VAL A 57 8.66 -13.63 -9.84
CA VAL A 57 9.49 -12.67 -9.12
C VAL A 57 10.88 -12.59 -9.75
N GLY A 58 11.38 -11.38 -9.91
CA GLY A 58 12.74 -11.14 -10.44
C GLY A 58 13.14 -9.67 -10.35
N ARG A 59 14.37 -9.39 -10.84
CA ARG A 59 14.91 -8.03 -10.88
C ARG A 59 14.68 -7.39 -12.24
N THR A 60 14.17 -6.17 -12.24
CA THR A 60 13.87 -5.40 -13.44
C THR A 60 15.16 -5.12 -14.22
N LYS A 61 15.18 -5.48 -15.49
CA LYS A 61 16.29 -5.22 -16.40
C LYS A 61 15.96 -4.15 -17.44
N GLN A 62 14.68 -4.06 -17.81
CA GLN A 62 14.20 -3.08 -18.76
C GLN A 62 12.75 -2.72 -18.44
N ILE A 63 12.42 -1.46 -18.63
CA ILE A 63 11.04 -0.97 -18.54
C ILE A 63 10.57 -0.72 -19.97
N GLN A 64 9.47 -1.33 -20.34
CA GLN A 64 8.78 -1.01 -21.58
C GLN A 64 7.64 -0.06 -21.27
N ILE A 65 7.61 1.11 -21.91
CA ILE A 65 6.45 2.00 -21.82
C ILE A 65 5.35 1.34 -22.64
N PRO A 66 4.28 0.86 -22.01
CA PRO A 66 3.39 -0.05 -22.67
C PRO A 66 2.22 0.62 -23.36
N LYS A 67 1.64 -0.11 -24.28
CA LYS A 67 0.37 0.24 -24.92
C LYS A 67 -0.77 0.21 -23.91
N ASP A 68 -1.60 1.23 -23.95
CA ASP A 68 -2.90 1.48 -23.28
C ASP A 68 -3.20 0.96 -21.86
N ASN A 69 -3.06 -0.33 -21.52
CA ASN A 69 -3.48 -0.85 -20.21
C ASN A 69 -2.48 -0.58 -19.06
N ALA A 70 -1.19 -0.59 -19.32
CA ALA A 70 -0.21 -0.25 -18.29
C ALA A 70 -0.12 1.26 -18.07
N LEU A 71 -0.44 2.08 -19.09
CA LEU A 71 -0.64 3.51 -18.88
C LEU A 71 -1.77 3.81 -17.89
N LYS A 72 -2.80 2.96 -17.82
CA LYS A 72 -3.87 3.09 -16.81
C LYS A 72 -3.35 2.82 -15.40
N GLY A 73 -2.54 1.78 -15.20
CA GLY A 73 -1.94 1.48 -13.90
C GLY A 73 -0.96 2.57 -13.43
N ILE A 74 -0.10 3.06 -14.33
CA ILE A 74 0.82 4.17 -14.05
C ILE A 74 0.02 5.43 -13.70
N ARG A 75 -0.99 5.78 -14.49
CA ARG A 75 -1.87 6.94 -14.25
C ARG A 75 -2.60 6.81 -12.92
N ALA A 76 -3.08 5.60 -12.57
CA ALA A 76 -3.75 5.36 -11.29
C ALA A 76 -2.81 5.63 -10.10
N HIS A 77 -1.53 5.18 -10.17
CA HIS A 77 -0.54 5.45 -9.12
C HIS A 77 -0.14 6.92 -9.06
N GLN A 78 0.08 7.57 -10.21
CA GLN A 78 0.34 9.01 -10.28
C GLN A 78 -0.83 9.81 -9.74
N GLN A 79 -2.07 9.36 -9.98
CA GLN A 79 -3.27 10.01 -9.45
C GLN A 79 -3.31 9.90 -7.92
N LEU A 80 -3.00 8.73 -7.33
CA LEU A 80 -2.92 8.56 -5.87
C LEU A 80 -1.88 9.48 -5.22
N GLU A 81 -0.73 9.68 -5.87
CA GLU A 81 0.28 10.63 -5.40
C GLU A 81 -0.23 12.08 -5.43
N VAL A 82 -0.94 12.46 -6.51
CA VAL A 82 -1.56 13.79 -6.63
C VAL A 82 -2.66 13.96 -5.59
N ASP A 83 -3.52 12.95 -5.43
CA ASP A 83 -4.61 12.98 -4.47
C ASP A 83 -4.09 13.10 -3.03
N LEU A 84 -3.01 12.39 -2.68
CA LEU A 84 -2.35 12.54 -1.38
C LEU A 84 -1.77 13.95 -1.21
N LYS A 85 -1.07 14.49 -2.21
CA LYS A 85 -0.54 15.87 -2.13
C LYS A 85 -1.64 16.89 -1.86
N VAL A 86 -2.80 16.73 -2.46
CA VAL A 86 -3.97 17.57 -2.20
C VAL A 86 -4.51 17.30 -0.79
N ALA A 87 -4.67 16.04 -0.40
CA ALA A 87 -5.16 15.68 0.94
C ALA A 87 -4.29 16.29 2.04
N LEU A 88 -2.95 16.24 1.90
CA LEU A 88 -1.99 16.80 2.88
C LEU A 88 -2.05 18.32 3.05
N THR A 89 -2.85 19.05 2.26
CA THR A 89 -3.16 20.47 2.48
C THR A 89 -4.30 20.70 3.46
N TYR A 90 -4.97 19.63 3.90
CA TYR A 90 -6.09 19.67 4.84
C TYR A 90 -5.72 18.94 6.12
N ASP A 91 -6.25 19.41 7.24
CA ASP A 91 -6.25 18.68 8.50
C ASP A 91 -7.25 17.52 8.48
N GLU A 92 -7.10 16.59 9.41
CA GLU A 92 -8.07 15.51 9.64
C GLU A 92 -9.49 16.07 9.86
N ASN A 93 -10.47 15.34 9.35
CA ASN A 93 -11.88 15.73 9.44
C ASN A 93 -12.76 14.47 9.37
N ASP A 94 -14.10 14.65 9.28
CA ASP A 94 -15.06 13.54 9.34
C ASP A 94 -14.87 12.47 8.25
N ASN A 95 -14.14 12.78 7.17
CA ASN A 95 -13.92 11.87 6.05
C ASN A 95 -12.44 11.82 5.57
N LEU A 96 -11.51 12.35 6.35
CA LEU A 96 -10.08 12.29 6.07
C LEU A 96 -9.28 12.05 7.35
N GLU A 97 -8.48 11.01 7.37
CA GLU A 97 -7.68 10.60 8.52
C GLU A 97 -6.26 10.20 8.10
N TYR A 98 -5.28 10.52 8.95
CA TYR A 98 -3.89 10.10 8.81
C TYR A 98 -3.47 9.24 10.00
N LYS A 99 -2.68 8.21 9.75
CA LYS A 99 -2.06 7.38 10.77
C LYS A 99 -0.59 7.17 10.45
N GLY A 100 0.27 7.39 11.42
CA GLY A 100 1.70 7.17 11.27
C GLY A 100 2.06 5.71 10.99
N SER A 101 1.27 4.78 11.52
CA SER A 101 1.49 3.34 11.39
C SER A 101 0.18 2.57 11.60
N PHE A 102 0.14 1.34 11.09
CA PHE A 102 -0.93 0.37 11.38
C PHE A 102 -0.75 -0.30 12.75
N ALA A 103 0.49 -0.68 13.08
CA ALA A 103 0.78 -1.45 14.29
C ALA A 103 2.15 -1.17 14.90
N PHE A 104 3.04 -0.47 14.18
CA PHE A 104 4.41 -0.22 14.62
C PHE A 104 4.47 1.01 15.54
N ASP A 105 5.24 0.86 16.63
CA ASP A 105 5.58 1.92 17.58
C ASP A 105 7.10 1.95 17.74
N SER A 106 7.74 3.07 17.41
CA SER A 106 9.20 3.22 17.46
C SER A 106 9.78 3.08 18.88
N ASP A 107 8.99 3.43 19.89
CA ASP A 107 9.42 3.35 21.29
C ASP A 107 9.36 1.92 21.83
N HIS A 108 8.57 1.06 21.19
CA HIS A 108 8.38 -0.33 21.54
C HIS A 108 8.28 -1.22 20.30
N PRO A 109 9.36 -1.39 19.54
CA PRO A 109 9.32 -2.01 18.21
C PRO A 109 9.16 -3.54 18.20
N GLU A 110 9.21 -4.20 19.36
CA GLU A 110 9.27 -5.66 19.47
C GLU A 110 7.94 -6.37 19.19
N HIS A 111 6.82 -5.66 19.34
CA HIS A 111 5.49 -6.24 19.16
C HIS A 111 4.50 -5.29 18.51
N PRO A 112 3.60 -5.80 17.64
CA PRO A 112 2.54 -4.99 17.05
C PRO A 112 1.57 -4.45 18.11
N LYS A 113 1.24 -3.16 18.04
CA LYS A 113 0.36 -2.50 19.01
C LYS A 113 -1.11 -2.67 18.64
N LYS A 114 -1.84 -3.43 19.45
CA LYS A 114 -3.27 -3.69 19.25
C LYS A 114 -4.11 -2.40 19.25
N PHE A 115 -3.72 -1.38 20.02
CA PHE A 115 -4.47 -0.13 20.09
C PHE A 115 -4.38 0.68 18.77
N LEU A 116 -3.23 0.64 18.07
CA LEU A 116 -3.08 1.25 16.73
C LEU A 116 -3.96 0.53 15.71
N GLN A 117 -3.92 -0.81 15.70
CA GLN A 117 -4.79 -1.62 14.85
C GLN A 117 -6.28 -1.33 15.12
N HIS A 118 -6.65 -1.21 16.40
CA HIS A 118 -8.02 -0.89 16.78
C HIS A 118 -8.44 0.52 16.36
N SER A 119 -7.53 1.49 16.40
CA SER A 119 -7.76 2.85 15.89
C SER A 119 -8.09 2.82 14.40
N VAL A 120 -7.31 2.09 13.58
CA VAL A 120 -7.60 1.91 12.14
C VAL A 120 -8.96 1.27 11.92
N LEU A 121 -9.31 0.22 12.68
CA LEU A 121 -10.63 -0.42 12.58
C LEU A 121 -11.77 0.55 12.88
N LYS A 122 -11.63 1.36 13.94
CA LYS A 122 -12.63 2.38 14.30
C LYS A 122 -12.81 3.44 13.22
N THR A 123 -11.72 3.90 12.61
CA THR A 123 -11.78 4.87 11.51
C THR A 123 -12.54 4.28 10.32
N ILE A 124 -12.19 3.04 9.88
CA ILE A 124 -12.90 2.37 8.78
C ILE A 124 -14.37 2.16 9.12
N GLN A 125 -14.68 1.74 10.36
CA GLN A 125 -16.06 1.58 10.82
C GLN A 125 -16.85 2.90 10.77
N ALA A 126 -16.25 3.99 11.25
CA ALA A 126 -16.87 5.30 11.27
C ALA A 126 -17.18 5.78 9.84
N PHE A 127 -16.20 5.69 8.95
CA PHE A 127 -16.36 6.09 7.54
C PHE A 127 -17.45 5.27 6.84
N ALA A 128 -17.42 3.95 6.94
CA ALA A 128 -18.38 3.09 6.27
C ALA A 128 -19.82 3.28 6.78
N ASN A 129 -19.99 3.58 8.07
CA ASN A 129 -21.30 3.83 8.69
C ASN A 129 -21.77 5.29 8.60
N ALA A 130 -21.00 6.16 7.92
CA ALA A 130 -21.31 7.57 7.68
C ALA A 130 -21.26 7.87 6.17
N GLU A 131 -20.60 8.97 5.80
CA GLU A 131 -20.53 9.46 4.41
C GLU A 131 -19.33 8.89 3.63
N GLY A 132 -18.62 7.90 4.17
CA GLY A 132 -17.37 7.39 3.64
C GLY A 132 -16.18 8.23 4.06
N GLY A 133 -14.98 7.89 3.55
CA GLY A 133 -13.79 8.64 3.87
C GLY A 133 -12.50 8.00 3.36
N ARG A 134 -11.40 8.72 3.57
CA ARG A 134 -10.06 8.33 3.13
C ARG A 134 -9.12 8.25 4.32
N LEU A 135 -8.46 7.13 4.46
CA LEU A 135 -7.45 6.90 5.49
C LEU A 135 -6.10 6.66 4.81
N TYR A 136 -5.09 7.40 5.25
CA TYR A 136 -3.70 7.20 4.84
C TYR A 136 -2.89 6.70 6.03
N ILE A 137 -2.20 5.54 5.86
CA ILE A 137 -1.30 4.97 6.86
C ILE A 137 0.13 5.11 6.35
N GLY A 138 1.05 5.50 7.23
CA GLY A 138 2.43 5.87 6.91
C GLY A 138 2.61 7.38 6.75
N ILE A 139 1.67 8.18 7.24
CA ILE A 139 1.68 9.65 7.27
C ILE A 139 1.52 10.11 8.72
N HIS A 140 2.38 11.03 9.15
CA HIS A 140 2.29 11.63 10.48
C HIS A 140 1.05 12.52 10.58
N ASP A 141 0.20 12.31 11.59
CA ASP A 141 -1.09 12.96 11.78
C ASP A 141 -1.02 14.51 11.89
N LYS A 142 0.06 15.05 12.49
CA LYS A 142 0.22 16.51 12.74
C LYS A 142 1.12 17.20 11.75
N THR A 143 2.22 16.55 11.34
CA THR A 143 3.21 17.19 10.46
C THR A 143 2.97 16.90 9.00
N HIS A 144 2.12 15.92 8.71
CA HIS A 144 1.83 15.41 7.37
C HIS A 144 3.08 14.88 6.63
N GLU A 145 4.14 14.57 7.37
CA GLU A 145 5.34 13.97 6.79
C GLU A 145 5.15 12.47 6.55
N PRO A 146 5.66 11.95 5.43
CA PRO A 146 5.62 10.51 5.18
C PRO A 146 6.60 9.79 6.09
N LEU A 147 6.08 8.89 6.93
CA LEU A 147 6.84 8.00 7.80
C LEU A 147 7.10 6.64 7.13
N GLY A 148 6.22 6.27 6.20
CA GLY A 148 6.26 4.98 5.51
C GLY A 148 5.77 3.82 6.36
N LEU A 149 5.85 2.60 5.76
CA LEU A 149 5.34 1.35 6.34
C LEU A 149 6.43 0.38 6.76
N LEU A 150 7.71 0.80 6.73
CA LEU A 150 8.83 -0.10 7.00
C LEU A 150 8.74 -0.77 8.37
N GLY A 151 8.31 0.00 9.38
CA GLY A 151 8.08 -0.53 10.73
C GLY A 151 6.98 -1.60 10.73
N ASP A 152 5.87 -1.35 10.05
CA ASP A 152 4.77 -2.32 9.94
C ASP A 152 5.18 -3.59 9.18
N TYR A 153 6.06 -3.46 8.19
CA TYR A 153 6.61 -4.62 7.46
C TYR A 153 7.40 -5.57 8.34
N SER A 154 8.03 -5.06 9.42
CA SER A 154 8.82 -5.88 10.35
C SER A 154 8.00 -7.00 11.02
N PHE A 155 6.69 -6.81 11.16
CA PHE A 155 5.78 -7.79 11.76
C PHE A 155 5.25 -8.83 10.77
N LEU A 156 5.56 -8.69 9.48
CA LEU A 156 5.15 -9.64 8.46
C LEU A 156 6.10 -10.83 8.40
N PRO A 157 5.64 -12.01 7.94
CA PRO A 157 6.50 -13.17 7.74
C PRO A 157 7.66 -12.88 6.79
N ASP A 158 8.77 -13.58 6.96
CA ASP A 158 9.91 -13.49 6.05
C ASP A 158 9.48 -13.75 4.60
N GLY A 159 10.00 -12.95 3.67
CA GLY A 159 9.62 -13.00 2.25
C GLY A 159 8.27 -12.33 1.91
N LYS A 160 7.61 -11.72 2.91
CA LYS A 160 6.37 -10.94 2.77
C LYS A 160 6.49 -9.52 3.36
N ARG A 161 7.72 -9.08 3.68
CA ARG A 161 8.00 -7.77 4.29
C ARG A 161 8.10 -6.68 3.23
N ASP A 162 7.02 -6.48 2.51
CA ASP A 162 6.90 -5.52 1.41
C ASP A 162 5.45 -5.02 1.27
N ALA A 163 5.23 -4.11 0.33
CA ALA A 163 3.93 -3.50 0.06
C ALA A 163 2.83 -4.53 -0.25
N ASP A 164 3.14 -5.53 -1.07
CA ASP A 164 2.19 -6.60 -1.43
C ASP A 164 1.83 -7.47 -0.21
N GLY A 165 2.85 -7.87 0.55
CA GLY A 165 2.64 -8.65 1.78
C GLY A 165 1.81 -7.89 2.81
N PHE A 166 2.04 -6.58 2.94
CA PHE A 166 1.25 -5.73 3.84
C PHE A 166 -0.20 -5.61 3.36
N GLU A 167 -0.44 -5.38 2.07
CA GLU A 167 -1.81 -5.30 1.54
C GLU A 167 -2.57 -6.60 1.75
N ILE A 168 -1.95 -7.76 1.46
CA ILE A 168 -2.54 -9.08 1.69
C ILE A 168 -2.85 -9.29 3.18
N PHE A 169 -1.89 -8.96 4.05
CA PHE A 169 -2.07 -9.07 5.50
C PHE A 169 -3.23 -8.19 5.98
N LEU A 170 -3.26 -6.92 5.58
CA LEU A 170 -4.29 -5.97 6.00
C LEU A 170 -5.69 -6.42 5.53
N ARG A 171 -5.82 -6.92 4.30
CA ARG A 171 -7.08 -7.50 3.80
C ARG A 171 -7.53 -8.68 4.66
N GLY A 172 -6.62 -9.58 4.98
CA GLY A 172 -6.90 -10.73 5.85
C GLY A 172 -7.33 -10.30 7.26
N PHE A 173 -6.64 -9.31 7.82
CA PHE A 173 -6.93 -8.74 9.12
C PHE A 173 -8.35 -8.10 9.16
N LEU A 174 -8.67 -7.22 8.22
CA LEU A 174 -9.98 -6.56 8.15
C LEU A 174 -11.11 -7.58 8.00
N LYS A 175 -10.97 -8.55 7.10
CA LYS A 175 -11.92 -9.66 6.95
C LYS A 175 -12.15 -10.41 8.27
N GLY A 176 -11.10 -10.62 9.04
CA GLY A 176 -11.16 -11.31 10.33
C GLY A 176 -11.86 -10.50 11.41
N LYS A 177 -11.70 -9.18 11.40
CA LYS A 177 -12.14 -8.27 12.48
C LYS A 177 -13.55 -7.72 12.31
N PHE A 178 -14.08 -7.63 11.10
CA PHE A 178 -15.46 -7.18 10.87
C PHE A 178 -16.45 -8.36 10.77
N LEU A 179 -17.68 -8.17 11.26
CA LEU A 179 -18.73 -9.21 11.21
C LEU A 179 -19.14 -9.56 9.78
N ILE A 180 -19.13 -8.58 8.88
CA ILE A 180 -19.47 -8.76 7.45
C ILE A 180 -18.42 -9.58 6.67
N GLY A 181 -17.26 -9.86 7.26
CA GLY A 181 -16.24 -10.73 6.66
C GLY A 181 -15.69 -10.19 5.33
N THR A 182 -15.80 -10.96 4.24
CA THR A 182 -15.30 -10.56 2.91
C THR A 182 -16.10 -9.45 2.24
N GLU A 183 -17.36 -9.25 2.64
CA GLU A 183 -18.24 -8.23 2.05
C GLU A 183 -17.77 -6.80 2.33
N ILE A 184 -16.87 -6.63 3.32
CA ILE A 184 -16.18 -5.35 3.59
C ILE A 184 -15.56 -4.76 2.30
N PHE A 185 -15.08 -5.59 1.39
CA PHE A 185 -14.41 -5.14 0.17
C PHE A 185 -15.36 -4.68 -0.95
N ASN A 186 -16.66 -4.69 -0.72
CA ASN A 186 -17.63 -3.99 -1.56
C ASN A 186 -17.56 -2.47 -1.35
N SER A 187 -17.15 -2.03 -0.15
CA SER A 187 -17.05 -0.62 0.22
C SER A 187 -15.63 -0.16 0.59
N VAL A 188 -14.66 -1.09 0.73
CA VAL A 188 -13.29 -0.76 1.15
C VAL A 188 -12.29 -1.17 0.08
N LYS A 189 -11.58 -0.19 -0.46
CA LYS A 189 -10.46 -0.36 -1.38
C LYS A 189 -9.16 -0.08 -0.64
N ILE A 190 -8.16 -0.93 -0.82
CA ILE A 190 -6.83 -0.80 -0.21
C ILE A 190 -5.79 -0.79 -1.31
N VAL A 191 -4.88 0.17 -1.27
CA VAL A 191 -3.76 0.27 -2.20
C VAL A 191 -2.54 0.76 -1.44
N VAL A 192 -1.40 0.09 -1.60
CA VAL A 192 -0.10 0.60 -1.15
C VAL A 192 0.61 1.22 -2.34
N PHE A 193 1.05 2.47 -2.19
CA PHE A 193 1.74 3.21 -3.23
C PHE A 193 2.92 4.00 -2.66
N GLN A 194 3.79 4.50 -3.54
CA GLN A 194 4.94 5.30 -3.14
C GLN A 194 4.65 6.79 -3.15
N TYR A 195 5.05 7.46 -2.06
CA TYR A 195 5.07 8.90 -1.95
C TYR A 195 6.40 9.35 -1.32
N LYS A 196 7.16 10.20 -2.02
CA LYS A 196 8.50 10.65 -1.59
C LYS A 196 9.40 9.50 -1.14
N SER A 197 9.43 8.42 -1.91
CA SER A 197 10.21 7.22 -1.66
C SER A 197 9.80 6.39 -0.42
N GLN A 198 8.69 6.72 0.21
CA GLN A 198 8.08 5.94 1.29
C GLN A 198 6.83 5.21 0.78
N ASP A 199 6.60 4.01 1.27
CA ASP A 199 5.35 3.31 1.00
C ASP A 199 4.26 3.87 1.91
N VAL A 200 3.13 4.25 1.33
CA VAL A 200 1.93 4.75 2.03
C VAL A 200 0.77 3.84 1.68
N CYS A 201 -0.01 3.42 2.68
CA CYS A 201 -1.24 2.68 2.46
C CYS A 201 -2.42 3.65 2.39
N PHE A 202 -3.12 3.63 1.29
CA PHE A 202 -4.38 4.33 1.06
C PHE A 202 -5.55 3.37 1.23
N ILE A 203 -6.49 3.74 2.07
CA ILE A 203 -7.74 3.03 2.28
C ILE A 203 -8.88 3.99 1.93
N ASP A 204 -9.59 3.68 0.85
CA ASP A 204 -10.79 4.39 0.44
C ASP A 204 -12.01 3.63 0.94
N VAL A 205 -12.88 4.30 1.67
CA VAL A 205 -14.06 3.71 2.28
C VAL A 205 -15.28 4.41 1.74
N GLU A 206 -16.11 3.68 0.98
CA GLU A 206 -17.40 4.17 0.53
C GLU A 206 -18.47 3.95 1.62
N PRO A 207 -19.50 4.80 1.69
CA PRO A 207 -20.65 4.54 2.55
C PRO A 207 -21.24 3.17 2.28
N SER A 208 -21.64 2.46 3.32
CA SER A 208 -22.16 1.10 3.18
C SER A 208 -23.60 0.98 3.71
N ASP A 209 -24.44 0.32 2.93
CA ASP A 209 -25.79 -0.06 3.37
C ASP A 209 -25.77 -1.16 4.47
N MET A 210 -24.64 -1.84 4.61
CA MET A 210 -24.42 -2.85 5.63
C MET A 210 -23.66 -2.25 6.83
N ALA A 211 -24.15 -2.48 8.04
CA ALA A 211 -23.48 -2.00 9.23
C ALA A 211 -22.09 -2.63 9.39
N PHE A 212 -21.05 -1.80 9.45
CA PHE A 212 -19.70 -2.21 9.80
C PHE A 212 -19.61 -2.35 11.32
N VAL A 213 -19.46 -3.58 11.80
CA VAL A 213 -19.36 -3.90 13.24
C VAL A 213 -18.08 -4.66 13.46
N ILE A 214 -17.23 -4.13 14.35
CA ILE A 214 -16.00 -4.81 14.79
C ILE A 214 -16.39 -5.96 15.74
N LYS A 215 -15.86 -7.15 15.48
CA LYS A 215 -16.02 -8.32 16.38
C LYS A 215 -15.39 -8.00 17.73
N LYS A 216 -16.08 -8.36 18.80
CA LYS A 216 -15.47 -8.38 20.14
C LYS A 216 -14.44 -9.51 20.19
N ASP A 217 -13.22 -9.20 20.60
CA ASP A 217 -12.25 -10.25 20.91
C ASP A 217 -12.79 -11.03 22.13
N VAL A 218 -12.88 -12.35 22.01
CA VAL A 218 -13.46 -13.25 23.07
C VAL A 218 -12.51 -13.38 24.29
N SER A 219 -11.54 -12.49 24.40
CA SER A 219 -10.46 -12.53 25.43
C SER A 219 -10.36 -11.23 26.23
N ASP A 220 -11.51 -10.70 26.67
CA ASP A 220 -11.55 -9.66 27.72
C ASP A 220 -12.55 -10.05 28.81
#